data_bf44650a59f2f98ae0e58be0a9070e9f
#
_entry.id   bf44650a59f2f98ae0e58be0a9070e9f
#
_cell.length_a   1.000
_cell.length_b   1.000
_cell.length_c   1.000
_cell.angle_alpha   90.00
_cell.angle_beta   90.00
_cell.angle_gamma   90.00
#
_symmetry.space_group_name_H-M   'P 1'
#
loop_
_entity.id
_entity.type
_entity.pdbx_description
1 polymer ?
#
loop_
_entity_poly.entity_id
_entity_poly.type
_entity_poly.pdbx_seq_one_letter_code
_entity_poly.pdbx_strand_id
1 'polypeptide(L)'
;MSGIGVETRLTRKFAQIANDSRGGLITFLTAGDPTPSISRDLLSRLPAAGADVIELGMPFSDPMADGPAIQAASQRALKSGATLKGTLGMVRDFRLEDSQTPIILMGYFNPIYQYGSQKFVNDAYASGVDGLIIVDLPPEEDEELCHPALTAGLHWIRLVTPTTDHKRLISVLQNTSGFVYYVSITGITGTRSADPETVKKAITQLREMTDLPLAVGFGIKSPEQVHTVNEFADAAVVGSALVDTIRANLDDSGQPTAELCDNVIEFVQNLASGTVRT
;
A
#
# COMPACT_ATOMS: atom_id res chain seq x y z
N MET A 1 7.54 10.29 -21.72
CA MET A 1 8.07 11.46 -20.96
C MET A 1 7.54 11.30 -19.55
N SER A 2 8.40 10.94 -18.60
CA SER A 2 8.05 10.76 -17.18
C SER A 2 7.62 12.14 -16.62
N GLY A 3 6.33 12.35 -16.52
CA GLY A 3 5.78 13.55 -15.92
C GLY A 3 5.79 13.45 -14.41
N ILE A 4 6.65 14.13 -13.78
CA ILE A 4 6.61 14.91 -12.56
C ILE A 4 8.08 15.19 -12.21
N GLY A 5 8.64 16.29 -12.74
CA GLY A 5 9.95 16.81 -12.33
C GLY A 5 9.91 17.52 -10.97
N VAL A 6 8.90 17.22 -10.14
CA VAL A 6 8.74 17.78 -8.80
C VAL A 6 9.10 16.69 -7.80
N GLU A 7 10.03 17.00 -6.91
CA GLU A 7 10.38 16.15 -5.79
C GLU A 7 9.18 16.00 -4.82
N THR A 8 8.65 14.79 -4.72
CA THR A 8 7.53 14.44 -3.84
C THR A 8 8.01 13.72 -2.57
N ARG A 9 7.14 13.57 -1.56
CA ARG A 9 7.45 12.74 -0.38
C ARG A 9 7.84 11.32 -0.78
N LEU A 10 7.13 10.74 -1.74
CA LEU A 10 7.35 9.37 -2.21
C LEU A 10 8.70 9.23 -2.92
N THR A 11 9.04 10.15 -3.84
CA THR A 11 10.32 10.11 -4.55
C THR A 11 11.51 10.35 -3.62
N ARG A 12 11.38 11.28 -2.65
CA ARG A 12 12.39 11.50 -1.59
C ARG A 12 12.61 10.26 -0.74
N LYS A 13 11.52 9.58 -0.34
CA LYS A 13 11.61 8.38 0.49
C LYS A 13 12.36 7.26 -0.24
N PHE A 14 12.04 6.98 -1.49
CA PHE A 14 12.78 5.96 -2.26
C PHE A 14 14.24 6.37 -2.52
N ALA A 15 14.51 7.64 -2.78
CA ALA A 15 15.88 8.15 -2.88
C ALA A 15 16.66 7.97 -1.56
N GLN A 16 16.03 8.25 -0.42
CA GLN A 16 16.63 8.02 0.90
C GLN A 16 16.93 6.53 1.13
N ILE A 17 15.98 5.63 0.86
CA ILE A 17 16.16 4.17 0.97
C ILE A 17 17.37 3.71 0.16
N ALA A 18 17.49 4.18 -1.08
CA ALA A 18 18.61 3.86 -1.96
C ALA A 18 19.95 4.43 -1.42
N ASN A 19 19.97 5.67 -0.94
CA ASN A 19 21.16 6.31 -0.37
C ASN A 19 21.62 5.60 0.92
N ASP A 20 20.68 5.12 1.73
CA ASP A 20 20.97 4.35 2.95
C ASP A 20 21.43 2.91 2.64
N SER A 21 21.48 2.53 1.36
CA SER A 21 21.86 1.19 0.88
C SER A 21 21.06 0.05 1.53
N ARG A 22 19.76 0.30 1.82
CA ARG A 22 18.82 -0.66 2.42
C ARG A 22 17.63 -0.93 1.52
N GLY A 23 16.78 -1.86 1.91
CA GLY A 23 15.45 -2.00 1.32
C GLY A 23 14.41 -1.16 2.05
N GLY A 24 13.26 -0.97 1.42
CA GLY A 24 12.11 -0.30 2.04
C GLY A 24 11.14 -1.30 2.68
N LEU A 25 10.33 -0.79 3.61
CA LEU A 25 9.18 -1.49 4.18
C LEU A 25 7.92 -0.68 3.91
N ILE A 26 7.00 -1.24 3.14
CA ILE A 26 5.66 -0.69 2.88
C ILE A 26 4.66 -1.49 3.71
N THR A 27 3.85 -0.81 4.51
CA THR A 27 2.85 -1.46 5.37
C THR A 27 1.44 -1.11 4.92
N PHE A 28 0.55 -2.10 4.89
CA PHE A 28 -0.87 -1.89 4.59
C PHE A 28 -1.70 -1.87 5.87
N LEU A 29 -2.60 -0.89 5.98
CA LEU A 29 -3.58 -0.77 7.05
C LEU A 29 -4.96 -0.46 6.45
N THR A 30 -6.02 -1.17 6.87
CA THR A 30 -7.40 -0.82 6.47
C THR A 30 -7.90 0.35 7.33
N ALA A 31 -8.30 1.46 6.71
CA ALA A 31 -8.79 2.64 7.41
C ALA A 31 -10.05 2.32 8.21
N GLY A 32 -9.99 2.53 9.53
CA GLY A 32 -11.10 2.28 10.45
C GLY A 32 -11.15 0.86 11.02
N ASP A 33 -10.20 -0.02 10.71
CA ASP A 33 -10.12 -1.37 11.28
C ASP A 33 -9.28 -1.40 12.56
N PRO A 34 -9.72 -2.00 13.66
CA PRO A 34 -11.07 -2.50 13.95
C PRO A 34 -12.05 -1.37 14.33
N THR A 35 -11.51 -0.20 14.70
CA THR A 35 -12.26 1.03 14.97
C THR A 35 -11.50 2.25 14.44
N PRO A 36 -12.18 3.38 14.15
CA PRO A 36 -11.50 4.58 13.68
C PRO A 36 -10.43 5.13 14.63
N SER A 37 -10.61 4.97 15.95
CA SER A 37 -9.62 5.43 16.96
C SER A 37 -8.37 4.57 16.94
N ILE A 38 -8.50 3.25 16.97
CA ILE A 38 -7.36 2.31 16.90
C ILE A 38 -6.62 2.49 15.58
N SER A 39 -7.36 2.60 14.46
CA SER A 39 -6.74 2.79 13.16
C SER A 39 -5.93 4.08 13.06
N ARG A 40 -6.36 5.19 13.71
CA ARG A 40 -5.58 6.42 13.80
C ARG A 40 -4.33 6.25 14.66
N ASP A 41 -4.44 5.60 15.82
CA ASP A 41 -3.30 5.34 16.70
C ASP A 41 -2.24 4.50 15.98
N LEU A 42 -2.65 3.42 15.30
CA LEU A 42 -1.74 2.61 14.50
C LEU A 42 -1.09 3.43 13.39
N LEU A 43 -1.88 4.20 12.62
CA LEU A 43 -1.40 5.01 11.51
C LEU A 43 -0.32 6.00 11.97
N SER A 44 -0.49 6.66 13.11
CA SER A 44 0.47 7.63 13.65
C SER A 44 1.76 6.98 14.14
N ARG A 45 1.72 5.71 14.57
CA ARG A 45 2.87 5.00 15.15
C ARG A 45 3.69 4.20 14.12
N LEU A 46 3.10 3.86 12.94
CA LEU A 46 3.77 3.07 11.90
C LEU A 46 5.11 3.65 11.42
N PRO A 47 5.27 4.98 11.20
CA PRO A 47 6.56 5.54 10.78
C PRO A 47 7.68 5.28 11.78
N ALA A 48 7.42 5.48 13.06
CA ALA A 48 8.39 5.24 14.13
C ALA A 48 8.69 3.75 14.31
N ALA A 49 7.79 2.86 13.89
CA ALA A 49 8.01 1.42 13.85
C ALA A 49 8.86 0.96 12.66
N GLY A 50 9.17 1.86 11.71
CA GLY A 50 10.03 1.58 10.57
C GLY A 50 9.29 1.40 9.24
N ALA A 51 8.01 1.74 9.16
CA ALA A 51 7.30 1.83 7.89
C ALA A 51 7.81 3.02 7.06
N ASP A 52 8.33 2.76 5.87
CA ASP A 52 8.81 3.79 4.95
C ASP A 52 7.67 4.43 4.16
N VAL A 53 6.69 3.62 3.77
CA VAL A 53 5.48 4.03 3.05
C VAL A 53 4.29 3.32 3.68
N ILE A 54 3.16 4.01 3.78
CA ILE A 54 1.92 3.42 4.31
C ILE A 54 0.90 3.34 3.18
N GLU A 55 0.40 2.14 2.91
CA GLU A 55 -0.77 1.89 2.09
C GLU A 55 -2.00 1.89 3.00
N LEU A 56 -2.84 2.90 2.87
CA LEU A 56 -4.07 3.03 3.64
C LEU A 56 -5.25 2.56 2.79
N GLY A 57 -5.78 1.38 3.12
CA GLY A 57 -6.90 0.76 2.45
C GLY A 57 -8.21 1.52 2.69
N MET A 58 -8.90 1.87 1.62
CA MET A 58 -10.26 2.44 1.66
C MET A 58 -11.27 1.30 1.76
N PRO A 59 -12.01 1.14 2.89
CA PRO A 59 -12.94 0.02 3.06
C PRO A 59 -14.03 0.00 2.01
N PHE A 60 -14.32 -1.19 1.47
CA PHE A 60 -15.37 -1.41 0.48
C PHE A 60 -16.16 -2.69 0.79
N SER A 61 -17.44 -2.73 0.46
CA SER A 61 -18.33 -3.88 0.71
C SER A 61 -18.02 -5.08 -0.19
N ASP A 62 -17.51 -4.83 -1.41
CA ASP A 62 -17.37 -5.83 -2.47
C ASP A 62 -15.91 -5.91 -2.98
N PRO A 63 -14.92 -6.20 -2.09
CA PRO A 63 -13.49 -6.10 -2.42
C PRO A 63 -13.00 -7.36 -3.15
N MET A 64 -13.40 -7.53 -4.42
CA MET A 64 -13.20 -8.75 -5.22
C MET A 64 -11.73 -9.15 -5.47
N ALA A 65 -10.80 -8.19 -5.41
CA ALA A 65 -9.38 -8.46 -5.62
C ALA A 65 -8.63 -8.75 -4.31
N ASP A 66 -9.28 -8.54 -3.15
CA ASP A 66 -8.64 -8.70 -1.86
C ASP A 66 -8.75 -10.14 -1.34
N GLY A 67 -7.73 -10.53 -0.55
CA GLY A 67 -7.76 -11.79 0.17
C GLY A 67 -8.64 -11.75 1.42
N PRO A 68 -8.93 -12.94 2.01
CA PRO A 68 -9.86 -13.07 3.13
C PRO A 68 -9.55 -12.18 4.33
N ALA A 69 -8.25 -11.97 4.65
CA ALA A 69 -7.84 -11.11 5.76
C ALA A 69 -8.26 -9.64 5.52
N ILE A 70 -7.99 -9.12 4.32
CA ILE A 70 -8.31 -7.73 3.95
C ILE A 70 -9.82 -7.56 3.81
N GLN A 71 -10.54 -8.54 3.23
CA GLN A 71 -12.00 -8.53 3.16
C GLN A 71 -12.62 -8.44 4.57
N ALA A 72 -12.14 -9.26 5.51
CA ALA A 72 -12.61 -9.24 6.89
C ALA A 72 -12.31 -7.90 7.60
N ALA A 73 -11.14 -7.29 7.34
CA ALA A 73 -10.80 -5.98 7.85
C ALA A 73 -11.72 -4.89 7.30
N SER A 74 -12.01 -4.90 5.98
CA SER A 74 -12.96 -3.99 5.35
C SER A 74 -14.36 -4.10 5.98
N GLN A 75 -14.83 -5.33 6.24
CA GLN A 75 -16.13 -5.54 6.89
C GLN A 75 -16.14 -5.00 8.33
N ARG A 76 -15.08 -5.22 9.12
CA ARG A 76 -14.96 -4.64 10.48
C ARG A 76 -14.96 -3.12 10.44
N ALA A 77 -14.16 -2.54 9.54
CA ALA A 77 -14.07 -1.11 9.37
C ALA A 77 -15.43 -0.48 8.98
N LEU A 78 -16.13 -1.04 8.00
CA LEU A 78 -17.46 -0.57 7.59
C LEU A 78 -18.47 -0.69 8.74
N LYS A 79 -18.45 -1.81 9.49
CA LYS A 79 -19.32 -1.99 10.65
C LYS A 79 -19.04 -0.97 11.76
N SER A 80 -17.79 -0.53 11.89
CA SER A 80 -17.38 0.51 12.84
C SER A 80 -17.65 1.94 12.34
N GLY A 81 -18.28 2.09 11.17
CA GLY A 81 -18.67 3.38 10.61
C GLY A 81 -17.60 4.05 9.73
N ALA A 82 -16.62 3.31 9.23
CA ALA A 82 -15.61 3.85 8.30
C ALA A 82 -16.30 4.34 7.00
N THR A 83 -15.79 5.45 6.48
CA THR A 83 -16.24 6.07 5.23
C THR A 83 -15.05 6.61 4.46
N LEU A 84 -15.17 6.78 3.15
CA LEU A 84 -14.13 7.40 2.32
C LEU A 84 -13.77 8.81 2.83
N LYS A 85 -14.77 9.61 3.21
CA LYS A 85 -14.53 10.94 3.82
C LYS A 85 -13.77 10.83 5.14
N GLY A 86 -14.07 9.81 5.95
CA GLY A 86 -13.36 9.53 7.20
C GLY A 86 -11.90 9.13 6.94
N THR A 87 -11.63 8.32 5.90
CA THR A 87 -10.27 7.94 5.49
C THR A 87 -9.45 9.18 5.10
N LEU A 88 -10.01 10.09 4.28
CA LEU A 88 -9.35 11.35 3.96
C LEU A 88 -9.09 12.21 5.20
N GLY A 89 -10.04 12.23 6.15
CA GLY A 89 -9.88 12.87 7.44
C GLY A 89 -8.71 12.30 8.26
N MET A 90 -8.55 10.96 8.27
CA MET A 90 -7.41 10.31 8.94
C MET A 90 -6.06 10.74 8.35
N VAL A 91 -5.95 10.82 7.01
CA VAL A 91 -4.73 11.31 6.36
C VAL A 91 -4.43 12.76 6.75
N ARG A 92 -5.45 13.63 6.72
CA ARG A 92 -5.29 15.03 7.11
C ARG A 92 -4.83 15.17 8.57
N ASP A 93 -5.42 14.40 9.49
CA ASP A 93 -5.04 14.42 10.90
C ASP A 93 -3.59 13.92 11.07
N PHE A 94 -3.21 12.83 10.38
CA PHE A 94 -1.84 12.32 10.37
C PHE A 94 -0.83 13.38 9.88
N ARG A 95 -1.18 14.19 8.88
CA ARG A 95 -0.31 15.24 8.34
C ARG A 95 -0.03 16.38 9.30
N LEU A 96 -0.81 16.54 10.37
CA LEU A 96 -0.52 17.52 11.43
C LEU A 96 0.72 17.11 12.25
N GLU A 97 1.03 15.81 12.31
CA GLU A 97 2.14 15.26 13.10
C GLU A 97 3.30 14.78 12.22
N ASP A 98 3.01 14.22 11.04
CA ASP A 98 4.01 13.69 10.09
C ASP A 98 3.81 14.28 8.67
N SER A 99 4.76 15.12 8.27
CA SER A 99 4.81 15.72 6.92
C SER A 99 5.73 14.96 5.96
N GLN A 100 6.38 13.87 6.39
CA GLN A 100 7.44 13.20 5.62
C GLN A 100 7.06 11.81 5.09
N THR A 101 6.34 11.01 5.87
CA THR A 101 6.01 9.63 5.49
C THR A 101 4.97 9.60 4.37
N PRO A 102 5.25 8.98 3.21
CA PRO A 102 4.27 8.86 2.13
C PRO A 102 3.06 8.01 2.54
N ILE A 103 1.86 8.47 2.16
CA ILE A 103 0.61 7.71 2.28
C ILE A 103 0.02 7.49 0.89
N ILE A 104 -0.23 6.23 0.57
CA ILE A 104 -0.88 5.78 -0.66
C ILE A 104 -2.28 5.27 -0.29
N LEU A 105 -3.33 5.80 -0.90
CA LEU A 105 -4.66 5.23 -0.74
C LEU A 105 -4.84 4.06 -1.69
N MET A 106 -5.25 2.91 -1.15
CA MET A 106 -5.53 1.72 -1.94
C MET A 106 -7.02 1.35 -1.83
N GLY A 107 -7.65 1.03 -2.96
CA GLY A 107 -9.06 0.61 -2.96
C GLY A 107 -9.64 0.41 -4.34
N TYR A 108 -10.94 0.64 -4.44
CA TYR A 108 -11.78 0.33 -5.60
C TYR A 108 -12.38 1.60 -6.19
N PHE A 109 -12.66 1.57 -7.49
CA PHE A 109 -13.17 2.73 -8.21
C PHE A 109 -14.61 3.10 -7.82
N ASN A 110 -15.48 2.13 -7.55
CA ASN A 110 -16.90 2.41 -7.26
C ASN A 110 -17.13 3.42 -6.11
N PRO A 111 -16.51 3.30 -4.92
CA PRO A 111 -16.65 4.30 -3.86
C PRO A 111 -16.17 5.70 -4.28
N ILE A 112 -15.12 5.77 -5.10
CA ILE A 112 -14.59 7.02 -5.63
C ILE A 112 -15.55 7.64 -6.64
N TYR A 113 -16.09 6.83 -7.54
CA TYR A 113 -17.11 7.27 -8.49
C TYR A 113 -18.35 7.87 -7.79
N GLN A 114 -18.83 7.20 -6.73
CA GLN A 114 -19.95 7.71 -5.91
C GLN A 114 -19.61 9.01 -5.16
N TYR A 115 -18.36 9.18 -4.77
CA TYR A 115 -17.86 10.42 -4.15
C TYR A 115 -17.74 11.57 -5.17
N GLY A 116 -17.58 11.23 -6.44
CA GLY A 116 -17.24 12.09 -7.56
C GLY A 116 -15.72 12.15 -7.80
N SER A 117 -15.25 11.57 -8.93
CA SER A 117 -13.82 11.37 -9.21
C SER A 117 -12.99 12.65 -9.05
N GLN A 118 -13.41 13.76 -9.68
CA GLN A 118 -12.68 15.03 -9.58
C GLN A 118 -12.66 15.60 -8.14
N LYS A 119 -13.79 15.47 -7.43
CA LYS A 119 -13.89 15.90 -6.03
C LYS A 119 -12.99 15.08 -5.14
N PHE A 120 -12.95 13.74 -5.34
CA PHE A 120 -12.07 12.84 -4.61
C PHE A 120 -10.60 13.20 -4.82
N VAL A 121 -10.17 13.42 -6.05
CA VAL A 121 -8.78 13.81 -6.37
C VAL A 121 -8.39 15.09 -5.64
N ASN A 122 -9.24 16.11 -5.69
CA ASN A 122 -8.98 17.39 -5.02
C ASN A 122 -8.89 17.23 -3.50
N ASP A 123 -9.84 16.48 -2.90
CA ASP A 123 -9.90 16.26 -1.45
C ASP A 123 -8.74 15.36 -0.98
N ALA A 124 -8.33 14.36 -1.77
CA ALA A 124 -7.18 13.49 -1.49
C ALA A 124 -5.87 14.29 -1.49
N TYR A 125 -5.64 15.08 -2.53
CA TYR A 125 -4.46 15.95 -2.61
C TYR A 125 -4.43 16.95 -1.45
N ALA A 126 -5.54 17.64 -1.19
CA ALA A 126 -5.65 18.59 -0.08
C ALA A 126 -5.49 17.96 1.31
N SER A 127 -5.84 16.67 1.45
CA SER A 127 -5.61 15.90 2.69
C SER A 127 -4.15 15.45 2.87
N GLY A 128 -3.32 15.57 1.82
CA GLY A 128 -1.91 15.19 1.86
C GLY A 128 -1.64 13.73 1.49
N VAL A 129 -2.52 13.11 0.69
CA VAL A 129 -2.27 11.83 0.02
C VAL A 129 -1.15 12.00 -1.00
N ASP A 130 -0.28 11.00 -1.16
CA ASP A 130 0.85 11.02 -2.09
C ASP A 130 0.57 10.26 -3.39
N GLY A 131 -0.31 9.27 -3.35
CA GLY A 131 -0.63 8.46 -4.52
C GLY A 131 -1.83 7.54 -4.31
N LEU A 132 -2.20 6.88 -5.39
CA LEU A 132 -3.37 6.01 -5.45
C LEU A 132 -3.02 4.65 -6.05
N ILE A 133 -3.59 3.59 -5.48
CA ILE A 133 -3.68 2.23 -6.05
C ILE A 133 -5.16 1.91 -6.20
N ILE A 134 -5.69 1.90 -7.43
CA ILE A 134 -7.08 1.55 -7.71
C ILE A 134 -7.09 0.23 -8.47
N VAL A 135 -7.46 -0.82 -7.76
CA VAL A 135 -7.21 -2.20 -8.16
C VAL A 135 -8.06 -2.69 -9.34
N ASP A 136 -9.20 -2.06 -9.55
CA ASP A 136 -10.20 -2.42 -10.57
C ASP A 136 -10.31 -1.41 -11.73
N LEU A 137 -9.45 -0.37 -11.77
CA LEU A 137 -9.43 0.58 -12.87
C LEU A 137 -8.28 0.27 -13.84
N PRO A 138 -8.57 -0.32 -15.02
CA PRO A 138 -7.55 -0.70 -15.99
C PRO A 138 -7.01 0.52 -16.75
N PRO A 139 -5.83 0.42 -17.42
CA PRO A 139 -5.23 1.51 -18.20
C PRO A 139 -6.14 2.09 -19.29
N GLU A 140 -7.07 1.30 -19.81
CA GLU A 140 -8.04 1.71 -20.83
C GLU A 140 -9.02 2.76 -20.31
N GLU A 141 -9.19 2.88 -18.98
CA GLU A 141 -10.09 3.80 -18.30
C GLU A 141 -9.33 4.90 -17.54
N ASP A 142 -8.10 5.20 -17.94
CA ASP A 142 -7.24 6.20 -17.28
C ASP A 142 -7.85 7.61 -17.24
N GLU A 143 -8.68 7.95 -18.20
CA GLU A 143 -9.39 9.24 -18.26
C GLU A 143 -10.32 9.44 -17.05
N GLU A 144 -10.86 8.39 -16.48
CA GLU A 144 -11.83 8.48 -15.39
C GLU A 144 -11.21 8.97 -14.07
N LEU A 145 -9.94 8.62 -13.81
CA LEU A 145 -9.31 8.96 -12.54
C LEU A 145 -7.78 9.13 -12.61
N CYS A 146 -7.07 8.33 -13.42
CA CYS A 146 -5.61 8.35 -13.48
C CYS A 146 -5.09 9.72 -13.95
N HIS A 147 -5.55 10.22 -15.08
CA HIS A 147 -5.12 11.50 -15.61
C HIS A 147 -5.49 12.69 -14.70
N PRO A 148 -6.71 12.76 -14.12
CA PRO A 148 -7.02 13.73 -13.08
C PRO A 148 -6.09 13.67 -11.86
N ALA A 149 -5.77 12.47 -11.37
CA ALA A 149 -4.89 12.27 -10.23
C ALA A 149 -3.45 12.75 -10.51
N LEU A 150 -2.87 12.35 -11.66
CA LEU A 150 -1.55 12.80 -12.10
C LEU A 150 -1.48 14.32 -12.29
N THR A 151 -2.52 14.90 -12.87
CA THR A 151 -2.62 16.36 -13.07
C THR A 151 -2.67 17.11 -11.74
N ALA A 152 -3.30 16.53 -10.71
CA ALA A 152 -3.34 17.09 -9.37
C ALA A 152 -2.04 16.89 -8.58
N GLY A 153 -1.08 16.11 -9.09
CA GLY A 153 0.19 15.81 -8.42
C GLY A 153 0.18 14.56 -7.54
N LEU A 154 -0.84 13.72 -7.64
CA LEU A 154 -0.88 12.40 -6.99
C LEU A 154 -0.16 11.37 -7.87
N HIS A 155 0.64 10.50 -7.27
CA HIS A 155 1.20 9.35 -7.97
C HIS A 155 0.12 8.33 -8.29
N TRP A 156 0.31 7.63 -9.42
CA TRP A 156 -0.56 6.54 -9.85
C TRP A 156 0.22 5.23 -9.88
N ILE A 157 0.05 4.43 -8.85
CA ILE A 157 0.75 3.17 -8.67
C ILE A 157 -0.07 2.04 -9.31
N ARG A 158 0.60 1.22 -10.11
CA ARG A 158 -0.04 0.08 -10.78
C ARG A 158 0.46 -1.24 -10.24
N LEU A 159 -0.48 -2.20 -10.21
CA LEU A 159 -0.21 -3.59 -9.87
C LEU A 159 0.23 -4.36 -11.12
N VAL A 160 1.29 -5.13 -10.97
CA VAL A 160 1.78 -6.08 -11.97
C VAL A 160 1.80 -7.47 -11.34
N THR A 161 1.38 -8.48 -12.08
CA THR A 161 1.29 -9.87 -11.63
C THR A 161 2.08 -10.81 -12.53
N PRO A 162 2.38 -12.05 -12.10
CA PRO A 162 3.02 -13.05 -12.96
C PRO A 162 2.29 -13.35 -14.28
N THR A 163 1.00 -13.02 -14.35
CA THR A 163 0.17 -13.22 -15.56
C THR A 163 0.13 -12.00 -16.49
N THR A 164 0.78 -10.90 -16.10
CA THR A 164 0.89 -9.69 -16.93
C THR A 164 1.91 -9.95 -18.04
N ASP A 165 1.44 -10.15 -19.27
CA ASP A 165 2.33 -10.34 -20.41
C ASP A 165 3.04 -9.05 -20.83
N HIS A 166 4.05 -9.17 -21.68
CA HIS A 166 4.89 -8.04 -22.11
C HIS A 166 4.07 -6.92 -22.78
N LYS A 167 3.07 -7.26 -23.60
CA LYS A 167 2.22 -6.27 -24.27
C LYS A 167 1.37 -5.50 -23.27
N ARG A 168 0.79 -6.21 -22.32
CA ARG A 168 0.00 -5.60 -21.25
C ARG A 168 0.86 -4.71 -20.33
N LEU A 169 2.09 -5.16 -20.06
CA LEU A 169 3.03 -4.43 -19.22
C LEU A 169 3.35 -3.03 -19.79
N ILE A 170 3.54 -2.90 -21.10
CA ILE A 170 3.74 -1.61 -21.77
C ILE A 170 2.57 -0.65 -21.47
N SER A 171 1.33 -1.12 -21.59
CA SER A 171 0.14 -0.31 -21.31
C SER A 171 0.04 0.04 -19.82
N VAL A 172 0.34 -0.91 -18.93
CA VAL A 172 0.33 -0.68 -17.47
C VAL A 172 1.35 0.38 -17.07
N LEU A 173 2.57 0.33 -17.63
CA LEU A 173 3.66 1.25 -17.26
C LEU A 173 3.48 2.66 -17.83
N GLN A 174 2.68 2.86 -18.87
CA GLN A 174 2.57 4.12 -19.60
C GLN A 174 2.26 5.34 -18.69
N ASN A 175 1.33 5.19 -17.75
CA ASN A 175 0.91 6.24 -16.82
C ASN A 175 1.24 5.90 -15.36
N THR A 176 2.09 4.88 -15.12
CA THR A 176 2.53 4.53 -13.78
C THR A 176 3.56 5.54 -13.28
N SER A 177 3.44 5.92 -12.01
CA SER A 177 4.39 6.82 -11.34
C SER A 177 4.55 6.45 -9.86
N GLY A 178 5.61 6.95 -9.23
CA GLY A 178 5.94 6.64 -7.84
C GLY A 178 6.70 5.31 -7.72
N PHE A 179 6.03 4.19 -7.85
CA PHE A 179 6.63 2.85 -7.91
C PHE A 179 5.70 1.88 -8.67
N VAL A 180 6.25 0.71 -9.04
CA VAL A 180 5.47 -0.42 -9.56
C VAL A 180 5.30 -1.44 -8.45
N TYR A 181 4.08 -1.89 -8.21
CA TYR A 181 3.79 -2.90 -7.21
C TYR A 181 3.63 -4.28 -7.86
N TYR A 182 4.63 -5.14 -7.70
CA TYR A 182 4.57 -6.52 -8.13
C TYR A 182 3.89 -7.40 -7.08
N VAL A 183 2.72 -7.94 -7.42
CA VAL A 183 1.98 -8.88 -6.58
C VAL A 183 2.27 -10.30 -7.05
N SER A 184 3.07 -11.03 -6.28
CA SER A 184 3.60 -12.34 -6.68
C SER A 184 2.62 -13.51 -6.51
N ILE A 185 1.43 -13.27 -5.95
CA ILE A 185 0.46 -14.31 -5.66
C ILE A 185 -0.47 -14.51 -6.85
N THR A 186 -0.40 -15.69 -7.48
CA THR A 186 -1.40 -16.17 -8.42
C THR A 186 -2.45 -16.97 -7.65
N GLY A 187 -3.64 -16.40 -7.49
CA GLY A 187 -4.75 -17.03 -6.78
C GLY A 187 -5.18 -16.28 -5.52
N ILE A 188 -6.28 -16.73 -4.90
CA ILE A 188 -6.83 -16.13 -3.69
C ILE A 188 -5.73 -16.08 -2.62
N THR A 189 -5.39 -14.88 -2.18
CA THR A 189 -4.35 -14.58 -1.18
C THR A 189 -4.48 -15.46 0.05
N GLY A 190 -3.40 -16.20 0.41
CA GLY A 190 -3.31 -16.82 1.73
C GLY A 190 -2.82 -18.26 1.81
N THR A 191 -2.61 -18.99 0.68
CA THR A 191 -2.33 -20.44 0.77
C THR A 191 -0.95 -20.93 0.31
N ARG A 192 -0.20 -20.15 -0.48
CA ARG A 192 1.20 -20.45 -0.82
C ARG A 192 1.97 -19.16 -1.10
N SER A 193 3.12 -18.96 -0.46
CA SER A 193 4.10 -17.97 -0.87
C SER A 193 4.70 -18.39 -2.22
N ALA A 194 4.90 -17.43 -3.13
CA ALA A 194 5.58 -17.71 -4.39
C ALA A 194 7.06 -18.07 -4.12
N ASP A 195 7.67 -18.79 -5.03
CA ASP A 195 9.10 -19.10 -4.95
C ASP A 195 9.93 -17.80 -5.16
N PRO A 196 10.83 -17.43 -4.23
CA PRO A 196 11.64 -16.22 -4.32
C PRO A 196 12.44 -16.09 -5.62
N GLU A 197 12.98 -17.19 -6.17
CA GLU A 197 13.73 -17.17 -7.42
C GLU A 197 12.83 -16.83 -8.64
N THR A 198 11.59 -17.28 -8.62
CA THR A 198 10.61 -16.93 -9.65
C THR A 198 10.27 -15.44 -9.58
N VAL A 199 10.08 -14.89 -8.39
CA VAL A 199 9.83 -13.46 -8.19
C VAL A 199 11.04 -12.64 -8.61
N LYS A 200 12.24 -13.02 -8.23
CA LYS A 200 13.49 -12.35 -8.60
C LYS A 200 13.65 -12.25 -10.12
N LYS A 201 13.36 -13.32 -10.86
CA LYS A 201 13.38 -13.30 -12.34
C LYS A 201 12.40 -12.29 -12.91
N ALA A 202 11.17 -12.25 -12.38
CA ALA A 202 10.17 -11.29 -12.82
C ALA A 202 10.58 -9.84 -12.54
N ILE A 203 11.16 -9.56 -11.36
CA ILE A 203 11.68 -8.23 -11.00
C ILE A 203 12.84 -7.83 -11.92
N THR A 204 13.75 -8.75 -12.24
CA THR A 204 14.84 -8.50 -13.20
C THR A 204 14.28 -8.08 -14.57
N GLN A 205 13.27 -8.78 -15.08
CA GLN A 205 12.61 -8.41 -16.34
C GLN A 205 11.89 -7.06 -16.27
N LEU A 206 11.23 -6.76 -15.14
CA LEU A 206 10.59 -5.46 -14.93
C LEU A 206 11.59 -4.30 -14.95
N ARG A 207 12.78 -4.47 -14.38
CA ARG A 207 13.82 -3.46 -14.38
C ARG A 207 14.35 -3.12 -15.79
N GLU A 208 14.22 -4.02 -16.76
CA GLU A 208 14.56 -3.73 -18.16
C GLU A 208 13.53 -2.79 -18.82
N MET A 209 12.34 -2.64 -18.23
CA MET A 209 11.22 -1.89 -18.81
C MET A 209 10.88 -0.59 -18.06
N THR A 210 11.41 -0.39 -16.86
CA THR A 210 11.12 0.81 -16.06
C THR A 210 12.24 1.15 -15.10
N ASP A 211 12.48 2.46 -14.91
CA ASP A 211 13.37 3.01 -13.89
C ASP A 211 12.65 3.29 -12.55
N LEU A 212 11.35 3.04 -12.49
CA LEU A 212 10.57 3.23 -11.27
C LEU A 212 11.02 2.22 -10.19
N PRO A 213 10.98 2.60 -8.91
CA PRO A 213 11.17 1.66 -7.82
C PRO A 213 10.19 0.48 -7.93
N LEU A 214 10.66 -0.72 -7.57
CA LEU A 214 9.87 -1.94 -7.60
C LEU A 214 9.58 -2.41 -6.17
N ALA A 215 8.33 -2.40 -5.77
CA ALA A 215 7.87 -2.95 -4.50
C ALA A 215 7.23 -4.33 -4.70
N VAL A 216 7.47 -5.26 -3.79
CA VAL A 216 7.02 -6.65 -3.92
C VAL A 216 6.15 -7.08 -2.75
N GLY A 217 4.92 -7.52 -3.06
CA GLY A 217 4.02 -8.20 -2.15
C GLY A 217 4.07 -9.71 -2.37
N PHE A 218 4.41 -10.44 -1.31
CA PHE A 218 4.79 -11.84 -1.38
C PHE A 218 4.16 -12.72 -0.28
N GLY A 219 3.21 -12.18 0.50
CA GLY A 219 2.73 -12.84 1.71
C GLY A 219 3.77 -12.86 2.83
N ILE A 220 4.55 -11.80 2.92
CA ILE A 220 5.65 -11.59 3.88
C ILE A 220 5.09 -11.54 5.30
N LYS A 221 5.76 -12.27 6.23
CA LYS A 221 5.36 -12.40 7.64
C LYS A 221 6.54 -12.33 8.62
N SER A 222 7.77 -12.31 8.12
CA SER A 222 8.97 -12.31 8.97
C SER A 222 10.05 -11.37 8.42
N PRO A 223 10.99 -10.92 9.27
CA PRO A 223 12.10 -10.06 8.84
C PRO A 223 13.02 -10.74 7.83
N GLU A 224 13.20 -12.05 7.88
CA GLU A 224 14.01 -12.80 6.90
C GLU A 224 13.37 -12.73 5.50
N GLN A 225 12.04 -12.77 5.43
CA GLN A 225 11.34 -12.61 4.15
C GLN A 225 11.41 -11.17 3.63
N VAL A 226 11.36 -10.16 4.51
CA VAL A 226 11.62 -8.76 4.15
C VAL A 226 13.03 -8.62 3.59
N HIS A 227 14.04 -9.19 4.26
CA HIS A 227 15.42 -9.20 3.81
C HIS A 227 15.56 -9.85 2.43
N THR A 228 15.04 -11.06 2.25
CA THR A 228 15.11 -11.80 0.97
C THR A 228 14.51 -10.98 -0.19
N VAL A 229 13.37 -10.34 0.01
CA VAL A 229 12.75 -9.49 -1.03
C VAL A 229 13.63 -8.28 -1.31
N ASN A 230 14.17 -7.64 -0.30
CA ASN A 230 14.98 -6.45 -0.43
C ASN A 230 16.37 -6.69 -1.07
N GLU A 231 16.79 -7.96 -1.23
CA GLU A 231 17.98 -8.29 -2.03
C GLU A 231 17.81 -8.01 -3.53
N PHE A 232 16.57 -8.04 -4.05
CA PHE A 232 16.30 -7.90 -5.48
C PHE A 232 15.23 -6.84 -5.83
N ALA A 233 14.49 -6.33 -4.84
CA ALA A 233 13.50 -5.27 -4.99
C ALA A 233 13.86 -4.03 -4.17
N ASP A 234 13.17 -2.92 -4.39
CA ASP A 234 13.43 -1.66 -3.67
C ASP A 234 12.66 -1.60 -2.36
N ALA A 235 11.52 -2.30 -2.26
CA ALA A 235 10.73 -2.39 -1.03
C ALA A 235 9.95 -3.71 -0.94
N ALA A 236 9.78 -4.18 0.29
CA ALA A 236 8.88 -5.27 0.65
C ALA A 236 7.52 -4.71 1.12
N VAL A 237 6.41 -5.28 0.65
CA VAL A 237 5.06 -4.87 1.04
C VAL A 237 4.43 -5.91 1.96
N VAL A 238 3.96 -5.47 3.13
CA VAL A 238 3.33 -6.31 4.14
C VAL A 238 1.90 -5.84 4.40
N GLY A 239 0.93 -6.64 3.98
CA GLY A 239 -0.50 -6.37 4.16
C GLY A 239 -1.18 -7.37 5.09
N SER A 240 -1.51 -8.55 4.56
CA SER A 240 -2.34 -9.54 5.26
C SER A 240 -1.79 -9.94 6.64
N ALA A 241 -0.46 -10.03 6.81
CA ALA A 241 0.14 -10.39 8.09
C ALA A 241 -0.11 -9.32 9.16
N LEU A 242 -0.03 -8.03 8.81
CA LEU A 242 -0.35 -6.94 9.72
C LEU A 242 -1.84 -6.95 10.10
N VAL A 243 -2.72 -7.13 9.13
CA VAL A 243 -4.17 -7.25 9.36
C VAL A 243 -4.52 -8.50 10.19
N ASP A 244 -3.82 -9.62 9.99
CA ASP A 244 -3.97 -10.82 10.81
C ASP A 244 -3.49 -10.56 12.25
N THR A 245 -2.44 -9.77 12.46
CA THR A 245 -1.99 -9.37 13.80
C THR A 245 -3.04 -8.51 14.49
N ILE A 246 -3.68 -7.56 13.79
CA ILE A 246 -4.83 -6.80 14.31
C ILE A 246 -5.93 -7.77 14.75
N ARG A 247 -6.33 -8.70 13.86
CA ARG A 247 -7.37 -9.68 14.13
C ARG A 247 -7.06 -10.55 15.35
N ALA A 248 -5.83 -10.98 15.51
CA ALA A 248 -5.39 -11.83 16.63
C ALA A 248 -5.45 -11.12 17.99
N ASN A 249 -5.53 -9.79 18.00
CA ASN A 249 -5.65 -8.95 19.18
C ASN A 249 -7.08 -8.41 19.39
N LEU A 250 -8.08 -9.07 18.82
CA LEU A 250 -9.49 -8.83 19.12
C LEU A 250 -9.98 -9.92 20.08
N ASP A 251 -10.84 -9.54 21.03
CA ASP A 251 -11.52 -10.48 21.91
C ASP A 251 -12.64 -11.26 21.19
N ASP A 252 -13.29 -12.18 21.89
CA ASP A 252 -14.38 -13.02 21.35
C ASP A 252 -15.60 -12.20 20.87
N SER A 253 -15.75 -10.96 21.33
CA SER A 253 -16.77 -10.02 20.88
C SER A 253 -16.32 -9.13 19.71
N GLY A 254 -15.08 -9.28 19.27
CA GLY A 254 -14.47 -8.49 18.19
C GLY A 254 -14.01 -7.10 18.62
N GLN A 255 -13.87 -6.85 19.94
CA GLN A 255 -13.34 -5.61 20.46
C GLN A 255 -11.82 -5.65 20.57
N PRO A 256 -11.12 -4.51 20.39
CA PRO A 256 -9.67 -4.45 20.54
C PRO A 256 -9.25 -4.73 21.99
N THR A 257 -8.24 -5.57 22.19
CA THR A 257 -7.57 -5.72 23.50
C THR A 257 -6.74 -4.47 23.81
N ALA A 258 -6.36 -4.30 25.07
CA ALA A 258 -5.53 -3.16 25.50
C ALA A 258 -4.15 -3.15 24.81
N GLU A 259 -3.62 -4.33 24.52
CA GLU A 259 -2.28 -4.54 23.96
C GLU A 259 -2.26 -4.49 22.42
N LEU A 260 -3.41 -4.33 21.74
CA LEU A 260 -3.52 -4.45 20.29
C LEU A 260 -2.51 -3.55 19.58
N CYS A 261 -2.51 -2.25 19.90
CA CYS A 261 -1.63 -1.30 19.21
C CYS A 261 -0.16 -1.62 19.45
N ASP A 262 0.22 -1.96 20.67
CA ASP A 262 1.61 -2.28 21.02
C ASP A 262 2.09 -3.55 20.30
N ASN A 263 1.29 -4.60 20.27
CA ASN A 263 1.60 -5.84 19.57
C ASN A 263 1.74 -5.63 18.05
N VAL A 264 0.90 -4.80 17.45
CA VAL A 264 1.00 -4.48 16.01
C VAL A 264 2.27 -3.67 15.72
N ILE A 265 2.59 -2.71 16.56
CA ILE A 265 3.80 -1.88 16.40
C ILE A 265 5.07 -2.71 16.60
N GLU A 266 5.11 -3.58 17.60
CA GLU A 266 6.22 -4.52 17.80
C GLU A 266 6.40 -5.45 16.60
N PHE A 267 5.31 -5.96 16.03
CA PHE A 267 5.35 -6.76 14.81
C PHE A 267 5.98 -5.98 13.64
N VAL A 268 5.61 -4.72 13.43
CA VAL A 268 6.18 -3.88 12.37
C VAL A 268 7.66 -3.57 12.63
N GLN A 269 8.05 -3.27 13.88
CA GLN A 269 9.45 -3.07 14.26
C GLN A 269 10.30 -4.32 13.98
N ASN A 270 9.77 -5.49 14.28
CA ASN A 270 10.45 -6.75 13.95
C ASN A 270 10.63 -6.90 12.44
N LEU A 271 9.60 -6.64 11.63
CA LEU A 271 9.72 -6.68 10.17
C LEU A 271 10.74 -5.66 9.63
N ALA A 272 10.78 -4.46 10.20
CA ALA A 272 11.69 -3.40 9.79
C ALA A 272 13.17 -3.78 10.00
N SER A 273 13.48 -4.68 10.93
CA SER A 273 14.85 -5.20 11.11
C SER A 273 15.37 -5.95 9.87
N GLY A 274 14.47 -6.46 9.02
CA GLY A 274 14.82 -7.13 7.76
C GLY A 274 15.10 -6.17 6.59
N THR A 275 14.99 -4.85 6.77
CA THR A 275 15.27 -3.89 5.69
C THR A 275 16.77 -3.67 5.43
N VAL A 276 17.63 -4.05 6.36
CA VAL A 276 19.08 -3.94 6.22
C VAL A 276 19.58 -4.90 5.14
N ARG A 277 20.30 -4.38 4.14
CA ARG A 277 21.04 -5.18 3.14
C ARG A 277 22.40 -5.54 3.70
N THR A 278 22.78 -6.81 3.63
CA THR A 278 24.13 -7.31 4.04
C THR A 278 25.10 -7.25 2.88
#